data_f56c91fab389fce6dfa6bc8398ad4694
#
_entry.id   f56c91fab389fce6dfa6bc8398ad4694
#
_cell.length_a   1.000
_cell.length_b   1.000
_cell.length_c   1.000
_cell.angle_alpha   90.00
_cell.angle_beta   90.00
_cell.angle_gamma   90.00
#
_symmetry.space_group_name_H-M   'P 1'
#
loop_
_entity.id
_entity.type
_entity.pdbx_description
1 polymer ?
#
loop_
_entity_poly.entity_id
_entity_poly.type
_entity_poly.pdbx_seq_one_letter_code
_entity_poly.pdbx_strand_id
1 'polypeptide(L)'
;KIFRITSLTEFDQLKRGKFFKSDSLWFKYVIISKQEFVPLALSVAVSKKYGNAVARNLLKRRIKNAIYTYGIDEKVPGNILLLIGINRDCTEQINFEDVTKSINNFFMHIGSFETDNVV
;
A
#
# COMPACT_ATOMS: atom_id res chain seq x y z
N LYS A 1 -8.59 10.05 -5.59
CA LYS A 1 -7.70 9.66 -6.67
C LYS A 1 -6.35 9.24 -6.14
N ILE A 2 -5.81 8.15 -6.67
CA ILE A 2 -4.53 7.57 -6.24
C ILE A 2 -3.48 7.91 -7.29
N PHE A 3 -2.37 8.48 -6.86
CA PHE A 3 -1.25 8.81 -7.76
C PHE A 3 -0.18 7.73 -7.70
N ARG A 4 0.57 7.60 -8.78
CA ARG A 4 1.69 6.68 -8.88
C ARG A 4 2.97 7.38 -8.39
N ILE A 5 3.77 6.67 -7.60
CA ILE A 5 5.09 7.15 -7.19
C ILE A 5 6.05 6.98 -8.37
N THR A 6 6.69 8.07 -8.78
CA THR A 6 7.64 8.06 -9.89
C THR A 6 8.97 8.74 -9.56
N SER A 7 9.00 9.53 -8.49
CA SER A 7 10.15 10.35 -8.12
C SER A 7 11.17 9.55 -7.29
N LEU A 8 12.45 9.71 -7.59
CA LEU A 8 13.52 9.14 -6.78
C LEU A 8 13.51 9.69 -5.36
N THR A 9 13.14 10.96 -5.20
CA THR A 9 13.03 11.60 -3.90
C THR A 9 11.97 10.91 -3.05
N GLU A 10 10.83 10.55 -3.65
CA GLU A 10 9.76 9.85 -2.96
C GLU A 10 10.21 8.45 -2.53
N PHE A 11 10.92 7.72 -3.40
CA PHE A 11 11.46 6.41 -3.06
C PHE A 11 12.51 6.51 -1.95
N ASP A 12 13.34 7.56 -1.96
CA ASP A 12 14.30 7.78 -0.88
C ASP A 12 13.62 8.05 0.45
N GLN A 13 12.52 8.78 0.45
CA GLN A 13 11.73 8.99 1.66
C GLN A 13 11.16 7.69 2.18
N LEU A 14 10.71 6.80 1.28
CA LEU A 14 10.17 5.49 1.66
C LEU A 14 11.20 4.59 2.33
N LYS A 15 12.48 4.73 2.00
CA LYS A 15 13.54 3.96 2.66
C LYS A 15 13.58 4.21 4.16
N ARG A 16 13.18 5.38 4.59
CA ARG A 16 13.14 5.79 6.00
C ARG A 16 11.76 5.65 6.60
N GLY A 17 10.81 5.09 5.84
CA GLY A 17 9.44 4.98 6.26
C GLY A 17 9.20 3.88 7.28
N LYS A 18 7.98 3.85 7.77
CA LYS A 18 7.52 2.80 8.67
C LYS A 18 7.14 1.56 7.89
N PHE A 19 7.18 0.43 8.56
CA PHE A 19 6.93 -0.87 7.95
C PHE A 19 5.76 -1.55 8.65
N PHE A 20 4.85 -2.12 7.86
CA PHE A 20 3.73 -2.91 8.36
C PHE A 20 3.61 -4.17 7.52
N LYS A 21 3.41 -5.30 8.17
CA LYS A 21 3.31 -6.59 7.50
C LYS A 21 1.96 -7.23 7.86
N SER A 22 1.24 -7.71 6.86
CA SER A 22 -0.04 -8.38 7.06
C SER A 22 -0.17 -9.53 6.07
N ASP A 23 -0.29 -10.74 6.58
CA ASP A 23 -0.46 -11.96 5.78
C ASP A 23 0.55 -12.06 4.63
N SER A 24 0.09 -11.93 3.39
CA SER A 24 0.92 -12.11 2.20
C SER A 24 1.61 -10.85 1.72
N LEU A 25 1.24 -9.69 2.26
CA LEU A 25 1.76 -8.41 1.80
C LEU A 25 2.52 -7.69 2.90
N TRP A 26 3.49 -6.88 2.48
CA TRP A 26 4.12 -5.91 3.36
C TRP A 26 3.90 -4.51 2.81
N PHE A 27 3.92 -3.54 3.73
CA PHE A 27 3.65 -2.13 3.42
C PHE A 27 4.75 -1.29 4.02
N LYS A 28 5.29 -0.40 3.22
CA LYS A 28 6.23 0.60 3.69
C LYS A 28 5.64 1.97 3.37
N TYR A 29 5.60 2.86 4.35
CA TYR A 29 4.86 4.09 4.18
C TYR A 29 5.50 5.26 4.92
N VAL A 30 5.23 6.46 4.41
CA VAL A 30 5.63 7.73 5.02
C VAL A 30 4.41 8.64 5.02
N ILE A 31 4.10 9.21 6.18
CA ILE A 31 3.06 10.22 6.28
C ILE A 31 3.73 11.57 6.04
N ILE A 32 3.29 12.27 5.00
CA ILE A 32 3.86 13.55 4.60
C ILE A 32 3.10 14.66 5.32
N SER A 33 3.82 15.43 6.12
CA SER A 33 3.23 16.60 6.76
C SER A 33 3.34 17.78 5.80
N LYS A 34 2.24 18.08 5.11
CA LYS A 34 2.13 19.23 4.20
C LYS A 34 0.96 20.09 4.60
N GLN A 35 1.07 21.39 4.29
CA GLN A 35 0.00 22.33 4.55
C GLN A 35 -1.21 22.08 3.65
N GLU A 36 -0.97 21.53 2.46
CA GLU A 36 -2.01 21.19 1.51
C GLU A 36 -2.25 19.70 1.48
N PHE A 37 -3.51 19.32 1.23
CA PHE A 37 -3.87 17.92 1.09
C PHE A 37 -3.28 17.37 -0.22
N VAL A 38 -2.61 16.22 -0.12
CA VAL A 38 -2.08 15.48 -1.26
C VAL A 38 -2.72 14.09 -1.25
N PRO A 39 -3.30 13.62 -2.36
CA PRO A 39 -3.83 12.27 -2.43
C PRO A 39 -2.74 11.22 -2.18
N LEU A 40 -3.18 10.03 -1.80
CA LEU A 40 -2.28 8.90 -1.58
C LEU A 40 -1.46 8.62 -2.85
N ALA A 41 -0.15 8.47 -2.70
CA ALA A 41 0.73 8.07 -3.79
C ALA A 41 1.19 6.62 -3.56
N LEU A 42 1.07 5.79 -4.58
CA LEU A 42 1.22 4.34 -4.46
C LEU A 42 2.25 3.80 -5.45
N SER A 43 3.06 2.85 -4.98
CA SER A 43 3.87 1.98 -5.83
C SER A 43 3.70 0.54 -5.38
N VAL A 44 3.62 -0.38 -6.32
CA VAL A 44 3.49 -1.81 -6.03
C VAL A 44 4.68 -2.54 -6.63
N ALA A 45 5.42 -3.26 -5.78
CA ALA A 45 6.60 -4.01 -6.17
C ALA A 45 6.29 -5.50 -6.13
N VAL A 46 6.28 -6.15 -7.28
CA VAL A 46 6.08 -7.59 -7.40
C VAL A 46 7.31 -8.20 -8.05
N SER A 47 8.03 -9.04 -7.31
CA SER A 47 9.27 -9.63 -7.79
C SER A 47 8.99 -10.68 -8.89
N LYS A 48 10.02 -10.92 -9.73
CA LYS A 48 9.93 -11.93 -10.79
C LYS A 48 9.70 -13.33 -10.23
N LYS A 49 10.06 -13.58 -9.00
CA LYS A 49 9.87 -14.88 -8.34
C LYS A 49 8.40 -15.23 -8.13
N TYR A 50 7.53 -14.22 -8.08
CA TYR A 50 6.09 -14.46 -7.89
C TYR A 50 5.48 -15.22 -9.09
N GLY A 51 5.92 -14.90 -10.29
CA GLY A 51 5.39 -15.52 -11.49
C GLY A 51 5.73 -14.73 -12.75
N ASN A 52 5.08 -15.08 -13.84
CA ASN A 52 5.29 -14.40 -15.12
C ASN A 52 4.64 -13.01 -15.12
N ALA A 53 4.81 -12.27 -16.22
CA ALA A 53 4.30 -10.91 -16.33
C ALA A 53 2.78 -10.83 -16.14
N VAL A 54 2.05 -11.82 -16.65
CA VAL A 54 0.58 -11.86 -16.54
C VAL A 54 0.18 -11.98 -15.06
N ALA A 55 0.79 -12.92 -14.34
CA ALA A 55 0.49 -13.13 -12.92
C ALA A 55 0.84 -11.89 -12.09
N ARG A 56 2.00 -11.29 -12.36
CA ARG A 56 2.43 -10.08 -11.64
C ARG A 56 1.50 -8.90 -11.89
N ASN A 57 1.09 -8.70 -13.14
CA ASN A 57 0.19 -7.61 -13.49
C ASN A 57 -1.20 -7.81 -12.88
N LEU A 58 -1.65 -9.06 -12.82
CA LEU A 58 -2.93 -9.38 -12.19
C LEU A 58 -2.90 -9.04 -10.70
N LEU A 59 -1.82 -9.38 -10.00
CA LEU A 59 -1.69 -9.06 -8.58
C LEU A 59 -1.66 -7.54 -8.36
N LYS A 60 -0.89 -6.81 -9.16
CA LYS A 60 -0.87 -5.35 -9.08
C LYS A 60 -2.26 -4.75 -9.24
N ARG A 61 -3.04 -5.28 -10.19
CA ARG A 61 -4.40 -4.83 -10.44
C ARG A 61 -5.31 -5.12 -9.25
N ARG A 62 -5.17 -6.31 -8.66
CA ARG A 62 -5.94 -6.68 -7.47
C ARG A 62 -5.66 -5.75 -6.29
N ILE A 63 -4.41 -5.40 -6.08
CA ILE A 63 -4.01 -4.48 -5.01
C ILE A 63 -4.63 -3.11 -5.24
N LYS A 64 -4.53 -2.59 -6.46
CA LYS A 64 -5.11 -1.28 -6.78
C LYS A 64 -6.63 -1.27 -6.63
N ASN A 65 -7.29 -2.35 -7.10
CA ASN A 65 -8.75 -2.46 -6.97
C ASN A 65 -9.19 -2.54 -5.51
N ALA A 66 -8.43 -3.23 -4.68
CA ALA A 66 -8.74 -3.33 -3.25
C ALA A 66 -8.66 -1.95 -2.58
N ILE A 67 -7.67 -1.14 -2.95
CA ILE A 67 -7.53 0.22 -2.42
C ILE A 67 -8.69 1.10 -2.90
N TYR A 68 -9.06 1.01 -4.18
CA TYR A 68 -10.20 1.75 -4.69
C TYR A 68 -11.51 1.34 -4.01
N THR A 69 -11.72 0.05 -3.81
CA THR A 69 -12.91 -0.45 -3.13
C THR A 69 -12.98 0.05 -1.70
N TYR A 70 -11.86 0.03 -1.00
CA TYR A 70 -11.78 0.59 0.35
C TYR A 70 -12.14 2.08 0.34
N GLY A 71 -11.63 2.82 -0.65
CA GLY A 71 -11.89 4.26 -0.77
C GLY A 71 -13.32 4.63 -1.06
N ILE A 72 -14.13 3.70 -1.60
CA ILE A 72 -15.56 3.94 -1.82
C ILE A 72 -16.31 3.89 -0.49
N ASP A 73 -16.04 2.89 0.34
CA ASP A 73 -16.71 2.66 1.61
C ASP A 73 -16.10 3.47 2.74
N GLU A 74 -14.80 3.68 2.67
CA GLU A 74 -14.03 4.39 3.69
C GLU A 74 -13.21 5.49 3.01
N LYS A 75 -12.87 6.52 3.77
CA LYS A 75 -12.04 7.59 3.24
C LYS A 75 -10.58 7.16 3.22
N VAL A 76 -10.00 7.07 2.02
CA VAL A 76 -8.58 6.75 1.88
C VAL A 76 -7.76 7.93 2.39
N PRO A 77 -6.86 7.70 3.38
CA PRO A 77 -6.02 8.79 3.90
C PRO A 77 -5.15 9.41 2.81
N GLY A 78 -5.02 10.72 2.84
CA GLY A 78 -4.09 11.44 1.98
C GLY A 78 -2.76 11.67 2.68
N ASN A 79 -1.86 12.35 2.00
CA ASN A 79 -0.53 12.71 2.50
C ASN A 79 0.30 11.48 2.88
N ILE A 80 0.13 10.38 2.14
CA ILE A 80 0.84 9.13 2.39
C ILE A 80 1.55 8.71 1.12
N LEU A 81 2.85 8.38 1.27
CA LEU A 81 3.59 7.62 0.26
C LEU A 81 3.53 6.16 0.69
N LEU A 82 3.11 5.29 -0.21
CA LEU A 82 2.90 3.88 0.12
C LEU A 82 3.56 2.98 -0.91
N LEU A 83 4.40 2.07 -0.41
CA LEU A 83 4.99 1.01 -1.22
C LEU A 83 4.47 -0.32 -0.70
N ILE A 84 3.87 -1.12 -1.58
CA ILE A 84 3.34 -2.42 -1.23
C ILE A 84 4.15 -3.49 -1.96
N GLY A 85 4.56 -4.52 -1.23
CA GLY A 85 5.26 -5.66 -1.79
C GLY A 85 4.72 -6.97 -1.28
N ILE A 86 5.26 -8.06 -1.81
CA ILE A 86 4.87 -9.41 -1.44
C ILE A 86 5.82 -9.94 -0.38
N ASN A 87 5.25 -10.57 0.64
CA ASN A 87 6.02 -11.23 1.68
C ASN A 87 6.87 -12.36 1.07
N ARG A 88 8.15 -12.43 1.48
CA ARG A 88 9.09 -13.43 0.95
C ARG A 88 8.64 -14.86 1.20
N ASP A 89 7.93 -15.09 2.29
CA ASP A 89 7.47 -16.41 2.66
C ASP A 89 6.22 -16.85 1.90
N CYS A 90 5.66 -15.96 1.08
CA CYS A 90 4.49 -16.29 0.28
C CYS A 90 4.91 -17.08 -0.94
N THR A 91 4.55 -18.37 -0.98
CA THR A 91 4.86 -19.27 -2.10
C THR A 91 3.67 -19.56 -2.98
N GLU A 92 2.47 -19.13 -2.57
CA GLU A 92 1.24 -19.40 -3.30
C GLU A 92 0.72 -18.13 -3.97
N GLN A 93 -0.14 -18.33 -4.98
CA GLN A 93 -0.82 -17.20 -5.60
C GLN A 93 -1.72 -16.49 -4.59
N ILE A 94 -1.59 -15.19 -4.53
CA ILE A 94 -2.37 -14.36 -3.62
C ILE A 94 -3.70 -14.05 -4.28
N ASN A 95 -4.81 -14.47 -3.67
CA ASN A 95 -6.13 -14.21 -4.22
C ASN A 95 -6.65 -12.83 -3.79
N PHE A 96 -7.78 -12.44 -4.37
CA PHE A 96 -8.36 -11.12 -4.13
C PHE A 96 -8.78 -10.93 -2.66
N GLU A 97 -9.27 -11.99 -2.02
CA GLU A 97 -9.67 -11.93 -0.60
C GLU A 97 -8.48 -11.65 0.31
N ASP A 98 -7.36 -12.31 0.07
CA ASP A 98 -6.13 -12.08 0.83
C ASP A 98 -5.64 -10.65 0.67
N VAL A 99 -5.68 -10.13 -0.57
CA VAL A 99 -5.29 -8.76 -0.86
C VAL A 99 -6.19 -7.78 -0.11
N THR A 100 -7.51 -7.99 -0.20
CA THR A 100 -8.49 -7.12 0.44
C THR A 100 -8.29 -7.10 1.96
N LYS A 101 -8.09 -8.27 2.55
CA LYS A 101 -7.86 -8.39 3.99
C LYS A 101 -6.60 -7.64 4.42
N SER A 102 -5.51 -7.81 3.69
CA SER A 102 -4.24 -7.13 4.01
C SER A 102 -4.38 -5.61 3.87
N ILE A 103 -5.05 -5.13 2.82
CA ILE A 103 -5.27 -3.71 2.60
C ILE A 103 -6.12 -3.11 3.73
N ASN A 104 -7.20 -3.79 4.10
CA ASN A 104 -8.05 -3.34 5.20
C ASN A 104 -7.29 -3.27 6.52
N ASN A 105 -6.47 -4.29 6.81
CA ASN A 105 -5.65 -4.31 8.01
C ASN A 105 -4.68 -3.14 8.04
N PHE A 106 -4.08 -2.82 6.90
CA PHE A 106 -3.15 -1.71 6.80
C PHE A 106 -3.84 -0.37 7.08
N PHE A 107 -4.97 -0.12 6.45
CA PHE A 107 -5.67 1.15 6.66
C PHE A 107 -6.23 1.28 8.07
N MET A 108 -6.65 0.20 8.68
CA MET A 108 -7.05 0.20 10.09
C MET A 108 -5.87 0.54 10.99
N HIS A 109 -4.70 -0.01 10.69
CA HIS A 109 -3.47 0.28 11.43
C HIS A 109 -3.12 1.77 11.37
N ILE A 110 -3.17 2.36 10.17
CA ILE A 110 -2.89 3.78 9.97
C ILE A 110 -3.93 4.64 10.67
N GLY A 111 -5.20 4.28 10.58
CA GLY A 111 -6.28 5.01 11.22
C GLY A 111 -6.09 5.10 12.73
N SER A 112 -5.72 3.98 13.35
CA SER A 112 -5.42 3.95 14.78
C SER A 112 -4.26 4.86 15.14
N PHE A 113 -3.21 4.83 14.30
CA PHE A 113 -2.03 5.66 14.51
C PHE A 113 -2.36 7.15 14.39
N GLU A 114 -3.15 7.53 13.39
CA GLU A 114 -3.57 8.91 13.19
C GLU A 114 -4.42 9.41 14.36
N THR A 115 -5.32 8.55 14.87
CA THR A 115 -6.15 8.88 16.01
C THR A 115 -5.30 9.17 17.24
N ASP A 116 -4.25 8.41 17.46
CA ASP A 116 -3.34 8.60 18.58
C ASP A 116 -2.54 9.91 18.45
N ASN A 117 -2.36 10.40 17.22
CA ASN A 117 -1.60 11.62 16.95
C ASN A 117 -2.45 12.89 16.92
N VAL A 118 -3.76 12.76 16.93
CA VAL A 118 -4.69 13.90 16.89
C VAL A 118 -5.07 14.32 18.31
N VAL A 119 -4.11 14.58 19.11
CA VAL A 119 -4.37 15.05 20.48
C VAL A 119 -3.99 16.50 20.61
#